data_7c9f4e62cb3c8bb732630a5957ddc80d
#
_entry.id   7c9f4e62cb3c8bb732630a5957ddc80d
#
_cell.length_a   1.000
_cell.length_b   1.000
_cell.length_c   1.000
_cell.angle_alpha   90.00
_cell.angle_beta   90.00
_cell.angle_gamma   90.00
#
_symmetry.space_group_name_H-M   'P 1'
#
loop_
_entity.id
_entity.type
_entity.pdbx_description
1 polymer ?
#
loop_
_entity_poly.entity_id
_entity_poly.type
_entity_poly.pdbx_seq_one_letter_code
_entity_poly.pdbx_strand_id
1 'polypeptide(L)'
;MSASKASASKGTSGASGALGKTLVIVESPSKAKTLMGILGSKYVVRSSVGHIRDLPRSRMAIDIEHDFAPEYILVKGKAAIKNELTAMAKSASNVLLASDPDREGEAIAWHLAELLGLDLSEKCRVRFYEITANAVRSAVQNPDVVDLNKVDAQQARRILDRLVGYTLSPLLWNKIRYGLSAGRVQSVALDLICEREREIARFVPEEYWSVTVRAAASGGRSYEMKVDRWEGKSLWKNGMPLLIKDRATADAILSEVEGHPIRVSEFRLREGKRNPPP
;
A
#
# COMPACT_ATOMS: atom_id res chain seq x y z
N MET A 1 14.76 -9.59 -44.19
CA MET A 1 15.16 -8.17 -44.33
C MET A 1 13.96 -7.30 -44.02
N SER A 2 13.93 -6.67 -42.88
CA SER A 2 13.29 -5.37 -42.62
C SER A 2 13.63 -4.96 -41.21
N ALA A 3 14.54 -4.02 -41.07
CA ALA A 3 14.97 -3.47 -39.79
C ALA A 3 14.02 -2.34 -39.38
N SER A 4 13.37 -2.50 -38.23
CA SER A 4 12.60 -1.44 -37.59
C SER A 4 13.55 -0.55 -36.81
N LYS A 5 13.68 0.72 -37.28
CA LYS A 5 14.43 1.78 -36.60
C LYS A 5 13.70 2.23 -35.35
N ALA A 6 14.28 1.97 -34.19
CA ALA A 6 13.90 2.63 -32.95
C ALA A 6 14.42 4.09 -32.97
N SER A 7 13.51 5.04 -32.95
CA SER A 7 13.81 6.48 -32.85
C SER A 7 14.23 6.79 -31.42
N ALA A 8 15.50 7.15 -31.24
CA ALA A 8 16.01 7.72 -30.00
C ALA A 8 15.55 9.19 -29.90
N SER A 9 14.64 9.49 -28.97
CA SER A 9 14.31 10.87 -28.63
C SER A 9 15.44 11.46 -27.80
N LYS A 10 16.13 12.46 -28.36
CA LYS A 10 17.11 13.31 -27.68
C LYS A 10 16.44 14.11 -26.57
N GLY A 11 16.73 13.76 -25.32
CA GLY A 11 16.39 14.55 -24.13
C GLY A 11 17.61 15.34 -23.65
N THR A 12 17.88 16.51 -24.22
CA THR A 12 18.84 17.46 -23.69
C THR A 12 18.17 18.80 -23.42
N SER A 13 17.49 18.91 -22.26
CA SER A 13 17.00 20.21 -21.76
C SER A 13 16.91 20.27 -20.23
N GLY A 14 17.73 19.49 -19.49
CA GLY A 14 17.57 19.33 -18.04
C GLY A 14 18.12 20.47 -17.16
N ALA A 15 19.25 21.08 -17.52
CA ALA A 15 19.97 21.99 -16.62
C ALA A 15 19.46 23.45 -16.62
N SER A 16 18.83 23.91 -17.69
CA SER A 16 18.36 25.32 -17.81
C SER A 16 17.07 25.61 -17.06
N GLY A 17 16.33 24.59 -16.61
CA GLY A 17 14.96 24.76 -16.06
C GLY A 17 14.87 25.23 -14.60
N ALA A 18 15.95 25.10 -13.82
CA ALA A 18 15.92 25.39 -12.38
C ALA A 18 16.57 26.73 -12.00
N LEU A 19 17.12 27.46 -12.94
CA LEU A 19 17.86 28.71 -12.66
C LEU A 19 16.95 29.72 -11.93
N GLY A 20 17.34 30.08 -10.70
CA GLY A 20 16.59 31.00 -9.85
C GLY A 20 15.22 30.52 -9.35
N LYS A 21 14.87 29.25 -9.56
CA LYS A 21 13.62 28.64 -9.08
C LYS A 21 13.88 27.65 -7.94
N THR A 22 12.84 27.34 -7.18
CA THR A 22 12.91 26.29 -6.17
C THR A 22 12.74 24.91 -6.83
N LEU A 23 13.71 24.03 -6.62
CA LEU A 23 13.66 22.63 -7.04
C LEU A 23 12.92 21.80 -5.99
N VAL A 24 11.84 21.13 -6.38
CA VAL A 24 11.09 20.18 -5.53
C VAL A 24 11.34 18.77 -6.04
N ILE A 25 11.88 17.91 -5.17
CA ILE A 25 12.19 16.51 -5.52
C ILE A 25 11.21 15.59 -4.83
N VAL A 26 10.53 14.75 -5.61
CA VAL A 26 9.57 13.72 -5.15
C VAL A 26 10.07 12.32 -5.51
N GLU A 27 9.47 11.27 -4.94
CA GLU A 27 9.89 9.90 -5.22
C GLU A 27 9.36 9.32 -6.54
N SER A 28 8.23 9.84 -7.08
CA SER A 28 7.61 9.25 -8.27
C SER A 28 7.33 10.25 -9.39
N PRO A 29 7.44 9.84 -10.68
CA PRO A 29 7.13 10.70 -11.81
C PRO A 29 5.67 11.17 -11.86
N SER A 30 4.73 10.34 -11.39
CA SER A 30 3.31 10.70 -11.35
C SER A 30 3.04 11.82 -10.35
N LYS A 31 3.65 11.77 -9.15
CA LYS A 31 3.61 12.87 -8.19
C LYS A 31 4.23 14.14 -8.75
N ALA A 32 5.38 14.04 -9.43
CA ALA A 32 6.03 15.18 -10.04
C ALA A 32 5.11 15.91 -11.03
N LYS A 33 4.40 15.15 -11.87
CA LYS A 33 3.43 15.70 -12.83
C LYS A 33 2.27 16.43 -12.13
N THR A 34 1.72 15.83 -11.09
CA THR A 34 0.61 16.43 -10.32
C THR A 34 1.04 17.70 -9.59
N LEU A 35 2.20 17.67 -8.93
CA LEU A 35 2.71 18.83 -8.20
C LEU A 35 3.10 19.99 -9.11
N MET A 36 3.62 19.73 -10.30
CA MET A 36 3.86 20.80 -11.30
C MET A 36 2.59 21.58 -11.65
N GLY A 37 1.45 20.89 -11.77
CA GLY A 37 0.17 21.53 -12.02
C GLY A 37 -0.34 22.39 -10.85
N ILE A 38 0.06 22.05 -9.62
CA ILE A 38 -0.37 22.75 -8.40
C ILE A 38 0.53 23.97 -8.07
N LEU A 39 1.86 23.81 -8.19
CA LEU A 39 2.85 24.76 -7.65
C LEU A 39 3.14 25.94 -8.58
N GLY A 40 2.94 25.81 -9.87
CA GLY A 40 3.16 26.91 -10.85
C GLY A 40 4.63 27.17 -11.20
N SER A 41 4.89 28.27 -11.90
CA SER A 41 6.17 28.54 -12.61
C SER A 41 7.36 28.87 -11.75
N LYS A 42 7.16 29.20 -10.47
CA LYS A 42 8.25 29.47 -9.50
C LYS A 42 8.98 28.20 -9.05
N TYR A 43 8.39 27.04 -9.29
CA TYR A 43 8.91 25.74 -8.88
C TYR A 43 9.25 24.88 -10.08
N VAL A 44 10.25 24.05 -9.91
CA VAL A 44 10.58 22.96 -10.84
C VAL A 44 10.48 21.66 -10.07
N VAL A 45 9.61 20.75 -10.50
CA VAL A 45 9.43 19.47 -9.83
C VAL A 45 10.13 18.37 -10.62
N ARG A 46 10.88 17.53 -9.92
CA ARG A 46 11.57 16.35 -10.47
C ARG A 46 11.36 15.14 -9.60
N SER A 47 11.57 13.97 -10.19
CA SER A 47 11.45 12.70 -9.46
C SER A 47 12.82 12.02 -9.33
N SER A 48 13.08 11.44 -8.15
CA SER A 48 14.19 10.50 -7.92
C SER A 48 13.91 9.11 -8.49
N VAL A 49 12.65 8.84 -8.87
CA VAL A 49 12.16 7.53 -9.33
C VAL A 49 12.44 6.45 -8.26
N GLY A 50 11.98 6.69 -7.03
CA GLY A 50 12.22 5.85 -5.85
C GLY A 50 13.58 6.06 -5.20
N HIS A 51 14.11 5.04 -4.56
CA HIS A 51 15.42 5.11 -3.90
C HIS A 51 16.55 5.38 -4.88
N ILE A 52 17.43 6.31 -4.52
CA ILE A 52 18.60 6.65 -5.32
C ILE A 52 19.88 5.96 -4.83
N ARG A 53 19.96 5.63 -3.54
CA ARG A 53 21.01 4.83 -2.90
C ARG A 53 20.39 3.65 -2.19
N ASP A 54 21.09 2.52 -2.17
CA ASP A 54 20.69 1.32 -1.43
C ASP A 54 21.92 0.47 -1.12
N LEU A 55 21.76 -0.56 -0.26
CA LEU A 55 22.80 -1.55 -0.03
C LEU A 55 23.06 -2.38 -1.31
N PRO A 56 24.32 -2.70 -1.64
CA PRO A 56 24.64 -3.54 -2.80
C PRO A 56 23.97 -4.93 -2.68
N ARG A 57 23.49 -5.46 -3.81
CA ARG A 57 22.81 -6.75 -3.83
C ARG A 57 23.73 -7.96 -3.76
N SER A 58 25.01 -7.80 -4.05
CA SER A 58 25.97 -8.90 -4.19
C SER A 58 26.63 -9.33 -2.87
N ARG A 59 26.51 -8.53 -1.80
CA ARG A 59 27.20 -8.76 -0.53
C ARG A 59 26.39 -8.23 0.66
N MET A 60 26.82 -8.58 1.87
CA MET A 60 26.19 -8.15 3.12
C MET A 60 26.15 -6.61 3.22
N ALA A 61 27.29 -5.95 3.04
CA ALA A 61 27.48 -4.49 3.09
C ALA A 61 26.97 -3.85 4.40
N ILE A 62 27.12 -4.56 5.48
CA ILE A 62 26.86 -4.11 6.84
C ILE A 62 28.08 -4.50 7.67
N ASP A 63 28.71 -3.55 8.32
CA ASP A 63 29.82 -3.78 9.22
C ASP A 63 29.28 -4.09 10.62
N ILE A 64 29.27 -5.38 10.96
CA ILE A 64 28.69 -5.87 12.22
C ILE A 64 29.56 -5.46 13.41
N GLU A 65 30.87 -5.33 13.23
CA GLU A 65 31.81 -5.01 14.28
C GLU A 65 31.84 -3.52 14.64
N HIS A 66 31.43 -2.67 13.69
CA HIS A 66 31.38 -1.21 13.84
C HIS A 66 29.93 -0.71 13.81
N ASP A 67 29.17 -1.05 14.83
CA ASP A 67 27.80 -0.56 15.08
C ASP A 67 26.83 -0.78 13.91
N PHE A 68 26.97 -1.92 13.20
CA PHE A 68 26.14 -2.28 12.05
C PHE A 68 26.14 -1.22 10.93
N ALA A 69 27.24 -0.48 10.77
CA ALA A 69 27.34 0.58 9.78
C ALA A 69 27.01 0.09 8.35
N PRO A 70 26.00 0.67 7.66
CA PRO A 70 25.61 0.25 6.33
C PRO A 70 26.45 0.94 5.25
N GLU A 71 26.88 0.18 4.24
CA GLU A 71 27.54 0.73 3.06
C GLU A 71 26.53 0.98 1.94
N TYR A 72 26.12 2.21 1.75
CA TYR A 72 25.21 2.60 0.68
C TYR A 72 25.94 2.91 -0.62
N ILE A 73 25.42 2.37 -1.72
CA ILE A 73 25.87 2.65 -3.08
C ILE A 73 24.74 3.27 -3.92
N LEU A 74 25.11 3.93 -5.00
CA LEU A 74 24.15 4.39 -5.99
C LEU A 74 23.45 3.19 -6.63
N VAL A 75 22.12 3.21 -6.68
CA VAL A 75 21.34 2.14 -7.32
C VAL A 75 21.65 2.08 -8.81
N LYS A 76 21.83 0.87 -9.35
CA LYS A 76 22.13 0.64 -10.77
C LYS A 76 21.09 1.32 -11.67
N GLY A 77 21.56 2.10 -12.66
CA GLY A 77 20.70 2.85 -13.57
C GLY A 77 20.31 4.25 -13.10
N LYS A 78 20.71 4.67 -11.88
CA LYS A 78 20.38 5.99 -11.33
C LYS A 78 21.41 7.09 -11.61
N ALA A 79 22.49 6.79 -12.30
CA ALA A 79 23.56 7.77 -12.59
C ALA A 79 23.07 9.00 -13.37
N ALA A 80 22.21 8.80 -14.37
CA ALA A 80 21.66 9.91 -15.15
C ALA A 80 20.77 10.81 -14.26
N ILE A 81 19.89 10.22 -13.44
CA ILE A 81 19.00 10.94 -12.51
C ILE A 81 19.82 11.70 -11.47
N LYS A 82 20.87 11.07 -10.89
CA LYS A 82 21.81 11.71 -9.99
C LYS A 82 22.41 12.96 -10.62
N ASN A 83 22.97 12.81 -11.83
CA ASN A 83 23.65 13.91 -12.52
C ASN A 83 22.68 15.06 -12.84
N GLU A 84 21.46 14.74 -13.30
CA GLU A 84 20.41 15.72 -13.56
C GLU A 84 20.04 16.47 -12.28
N LEU A 85 19.69 15.75 -11.19
CA LEU A 85 19.32 16.37 -9.92
C LEU A 85 20.44 17.21 -9.32
N THR A 86 21.70 16.74 -9.41
CA THR A 86 22.86 17.50 -8.91
C THR A 86 23.06 18.78 -9.71
N ALA A 87 22.94 18.74 -11.04
CA ALA A 87 23.05 19.92 -11.88
C ALA A 87 21.95 20.94 -11.60
N MET A 88 20.72 20.46 -11.42
CA MET A 88 19.58 21.30 -11.10
C MET A 88 19.66 21.90 -9.71
N ALA A 89 20.09 21.15 -8.70
CA ALA A 89 20.26 21.62 -7.33
C ALA A 89 21.29 22.77 -7.26
N LYS A 90 22.40 22.68 -8.00
CA LYS A 90 23.40 23.74 -8.09
C LYS A 90 22.90 25.05 -8.70
N SER A 91 21.91 24.98 -9.59
CA SER A 91 21.33 26.17 -10.26
C SER A 91 20.05 26.69 -9.62
N ALA A 92 19.43 25.89 -8.73
CA ALA A 92 18.23 26.27 -8.02
C ALA A 92 18.47 27.30 -6.92
N SER A 93 17.50 28.16 -6.66
CA SER A 93 17.55 29.09 -5.52
C SER A 93 17.33 28.39 -4.17
N ASN A 94 16.62 27.26 -4.17
CA ASN A 94 16.37 26.42 -3.01
C ASN A 94 16.02 24.99 -3.47
N VAL A 95 16.28 24.00 -2.61
CA VAL A 95 15.95 22.59 -2.85
C VAL A 95 15.03 22.09 -1.76
N LEU A 96 13.88 21.52 -2.16
CA LEU A 96 12.89 20.94 -1.26
C LEU A 96 12.70 19.45 -1.56
N LEU A 97 12.71 18.63 -0.51
CA LEU A 97 12.57 17.18 -0.57
C LEU A 97 11.14 16.80 -0.14
N ALA A 98 10.32 16.41 -1.10
CA ALA A 98 8.88 16.22 -0.94
C ALA A 98 8.46 14.75 -1.17
N SER A 99 9.23 13.81 -0.63
CA SER A 99 8.87 12.39 -0.55
C SER A 99 7.77 12.14 0.48
N ASP A 100 7.17 10.94 0.48
CA ASP A 100 6.08 10.55 1.38
C ASP A 100 6.39 10.85 2.86
N PRO A 101 5.37 11.14 3.68
CA PRO A 101 5.54 11.52 5.09
C PRO A 101 5.80 10.32 6.01
N ASP A 102 6.13 9.14 5.46
CA ASP A 102 6.52 7.94 6.18
C ASP A 102 8.04 7.81 6.34
N ARG A 103 8.49 6.75 7.01
CA ARG A 103 9.92 6.48 7.23
C ARG A 103 10.68 6.15 5.94
N GLU A 104 10.03 5.52 4.93
CA GLU A 104 10.67 5.25 3.64
C GLU A 104 10.92 6.55 2.89
N GLY A 105 9.93 7.46 2.87
CA GLY A 105 10.09 8.78 2.28
C GLY A 105 11.12 9.63 3.03
N GLU A 106 11.22 9.52 4.35
CA GLU A 106 12.23 10.22 5.13
C GLU A 106 13.66 9.73 4.80
N ALA A 107 13.84 8.41 4.64
CA ALA A 107 15.11 7.84 4.18
C ALA A 107 15.47 8.27 2.74
N ILE A 108 14.46 8.33 1.84
CA ILE A 108 14.68 8.86 0.47
C ILE A 108 15.14 10.31 0.53
N ALA A 109 14.52 11.15 1.36
CA ALA A 109 14.90 12.54 1.56
C ALA A 109 16.33 12.65 2.09
N TRP A 110 16.67 11.89 3.13
CA TRP A 110 18.01 11.84 3.69
C TRP A 110 19.07 11.44 2.65
N HIS A 111 18.82 10.35 1.90
CA HIS A 111 19.73 9.91 0.84
C HIS A 111 19.92 10.96 -0.26
N LEU A 112 18.87 11.72 -0.59
CA LEU A 112 18.95 12.82 -1.55
C LEU A 112 19.74 14.01 -0.97
N ALA A 113 19.52 14.37 0.30
CA ALA A 113 20.26 15.44 0.96
C ALA A 113 21.76 15.14 0.98
N GLU A 114 22.15 13.94 1.41
CA GLU A 114 23.53 13.46 1.38
C GLU A 114 24.15 13.52 -0.04
N LEU A 115 23.40 13.05 -1.04
CA LEU A 115 23.86 13.01 -2.42
C LEU A 115 24.05 14.39 -3.03
N LEU A 116 23.20 15.35 -2.66
CA LEU A 116 23.19 16.72 -3.18
C LEU A 116 24.05 17.67 -2.34
N GLY A 117 24.56 17.22 -1.18
CA GLY A 117 25.35 18.02 -0.25
C GLY A 117 24.51 19.10 0.45
N LEU A 118 23.24 18.79 0.76
CA LEU A 118 22.38 19.70 1.51
C LEU A 118 22.67 19.59 3.02
N ASP A 119 22.59 20.72 3.73
CA ASP A 119 22.68 20.71 5.18
C ASP A 119 21.38 20.15 5.79
N LEU A 120 21.51 19.07 6.56
CA LEU A 120 20.39 18.41 7.22
C LEU A 120 19.77 19.24 8.36
N SER A 121 20.49 20.26 8.85
CA SER A 121 19.96 21.21 9.83
C SER A 121 19.06 22.28 9.21
N GLU A 122 19.10 22.44 7.90
CA GLU A 122 18.27 23.39 7.17
C GLU A 122 16.90 22.81 6.83
N LYS A 123 15.93 23.73 6.68
CA LYS A 123 14.54 23.38 6.37
C LYS A 123 14.38 23.05 4.88
N CYS A 124 14.65 21.81 4.51
CA CYS A 124 14.53 21.32 3.13
C CYS A 124 13.46 20.23 2.97
N ARG A 125 12.86 19.72 4.05
CA ARG A 125 11.89 18.63 4.05
C ARG A 125 10.47 19.15 3.98
N VAL A 126 9.69 18.70 2.97
CA VAL A 126 8.27 19.03 2.78
C VAL A 126 7.43 17.77 3.00
N ARG A 127 6.43 17.85 3.88
CA ARG A 127 5.50 16.76 4.19
C ARG A 127 4.08 17.20 3.93
N PHE A 128 3.34 16.41 3.16
CA PHE A 128 1.90 16.56 2.96
C PHE A 128 1.25 15.17 2.98
N TYR A 129 0.08 15.07 3.61
CA TYR A 129 -0.65 13.82 3.80
C TYR A 129 -1.71 13.60 2.72
N GLU A 130 -2.01 14.63 1.92
CA GLU A 130 -2.91 14.59 0.79
C GLU A 130 -2.39 15.47 -0.35
N ILE A 131 -2.73 15.11 -1.60
CA ILE A 131 -2.28 15.87 -2.77
C ILE A 131 -3.40 16.82 -3.22
N THR A 132 -3.78 17.74 -2.34
CA THR A 132 -4.67 18.86 -2.66
C THR A 132 -3.86 20.14 -2.87
N ALA A 133 -4.40 21.09 -3.66
CA ALA A 133 -3.69 22.34 -3.96
C ALA A 133 -3.34 23.13 -2.68
N ASN A 134 -4.24 23.15 -1.70
CA ASN A 134 -4.05 23.88 -0.45
C ASN A 134 -3.00 23.18 0.44
N ALA A 135 -3.07 21.86 0.63
CA ALA A 135 -2.12 21.10 1.44
C ALA A 135 -0.70 21.21 0.88
N VAL A 136 -0.54 21.02 -0.44
CA VAL A 136 0.76 21.09 -1.11
C VAL A 136 1.37 22.49 -1.03
N ARG A 137 0.61 23.54 -1.31
CA ARG A 137 1.10 24.94 -1.22
C ARG A 137 1.49 25.32 0.20
N SER A 138 0.67 24.96 1.18
CA SER A 138 0.97 25.20 2.59
C SER A 138 2.24 24.47 3.03
N ALA A 139 2.40 23.21 2.66
CA ALA A 139 3.58 22.41 3.02
C ALA A 139 4.87 22.97 2.41
N VAL A 140 4.85 23.40 1.13
CA VAL A 140 6.02 23.99 0.46
C VAL A 140 6.41 25.35 1.05
N GLN A 141 5.46 26.10 1.59
CA GLN A 141 5.73 27.37 2.27
C GLN A 141 6.28 27.17 3.69
N ASN A 142 6.05 26.03 4.31
CA ASN A 142 6.46 25.70 5.66
C ASN A 142 7.30 24.41 5.70
N PRO A 143 8.49 24.40 5.07
CA PRO A 143 9.36 23.23 5.11
C PRO A 143 9.90 23.00 6.52
N ASP A 144 10.26 21.77 6.80
CA ASP A 144 10.83 21.30 8.06
C ASP A 144 12.25 20.74 7.83
N VAL A 145 12.89 20.28 8.88
CA VAL A 145 14.15 19.53 8.79
C VAL A 145 13.86 18.04 8.55
N VAL A 146 14.87 17.31 8.07
CA VAL A 146 14.81 15.86 7.94
C VAL A 146 14.76 15.23 9.34
N ASP A 147 13.80 14.34 9.58
CA ASP A 147 13.62 13.63 10.85
C ASP A 147 14.58 12.43 10.91
N LEU A 148 15.73 12.62 11.55
CA LEU A 148 16.76 11.59 11.66
C LEU A 148 16.29 10.36 12.45
N ASN A 149 15.35 10.51 13.40
CA ASN A 149 14.80 9.36 14.11
C ASN A 149 14.02 8.42 13.17
N LYS A 150 13.30 8.99 12.19
CA LYS A 150 12.63 8.19 11.16
C LYS A 150 13.61 7.57 10.17
N VAL A 151 14.68 8.28 9.84
CA VAL A 151 15.77 7.75 9.02
C VAL A 151 16.41 6.56 9.71
N ASP A 152 16.76 6.67 10.97
CA ASP A 152 17.37 5.60 11.78
C ASP A 152 16.43 4.40 11.91
N ALA A 153 15.14 4.63 12.11
CA ALA A 153 14.14 3.56 12.15
C ALA A 153 14.02 2.80 10.82
N GLN A 154 14.15 3.50 9.68
CA GLN A 154 14.17 2.87 8.37
C GLN A 154 15.49 2.12 8.14
N GLN A 155 16.64 2.71 8.49
CA GLN A 155 17.94 2.08 8.38
C GLN A 155 18.02 0.80 9.22
N ALA A 156 17.58 0.84 10.48
CA ALA A 156 17.53 -0.32 11.35
C ALA A 156 16.69 -1.45 10.73
N ARG A 157 15.53 -1.11 10.18
CA ARG A 157 14.72 -2.09 9.45
C ARG A 157 15.46 -2.66 8.23
N ARG A 158 16.10 -1.80 7.43
CA ARG A 158 16.83 -2.22 6.23
C ARG A 158 18.00 -3.13 6.56
N ILE A 159 18.73 -2.81 7.65
CA ILE A 159 19.84 -3.61 8.19
C ILE A 159 19.32 -4.98 8.65
N LEU A 160 18.25 -5.03 9.46
CA LEU A 160 17.66 -6.28 9.92
C LEU A 160 17.20 -7.17 8.77
N ASP A 161 16.51 -6.60 7.77
CA ASP A 161 16.05 -7.36 6.60
C ASP A 161 17.23 -7.92 5.80
N ARG A 162 18.35 -7.18 5.74
CA ARG A 162 19.59 -7.62 5.10
C ARG A 162 20.24 -8.76 5.90
N LEU A 163 20.43 -8.59 7.21
CA LEU A 163 21.04 -9.60 8.07
C LEU A 163 20.26 -10.91 8.02
N VAL A 164 18.96 -10.86 8.24
CA VAL A 164 18.09 -12.05 8.20
C VAL A 164 18.12 -12.72 6.83
N GLY A 165 17.90 -11.94 5.77
CA GLY A 165 17.81 -12.47 4.42
C GLY A 165 19.09 -13.13 3.93
N TYR A 166 20.24 -12.51 4.19
CA TYR A 166 21.55 -12.99 3.72
C TYR A 166 22.12 -14.13 4.60
N THR A 167 21.69 -14.21 5.84
CA THR A 167 22.10 -15.33 6.71
C THR A 167 21.22 -16.55 6.50
N LEU A 168 19.91 -16.40 6.41
CA LEU A 168 18.98 -17.53 6.34
C LEU A 168 18.75 -18.06 4.92
N SER A 169 18.81 -17.21 3.88
CA SER A 169 18.57 -17.70 2.51
C SER A 169 19.58 -18.75 2.04
N PRO A 170 20.90 -18.63 2.32
CA PRO A 170 21.87 -19.68 1.99
C PRO A 170 21.60 -21.01 2.72
N LEU A 171 21.08 -20.93 3.96
CA LEU A 171 20.68 -22.13 4.70
C LEU A 171 19.54 -22.87 4.00
N LEU A 172 18.54 -22.15 3.47
CA LEU A 172 17.46 -22.72 2.69
C LEU A 172 17.97 -23.32 1.37
N TRP A 173 18.97 -22.69 0.71
CA TRP A 173 19.56 -23.24 -0.51
C TRP A 173 20.23 -24.57 -0.27
N ASN A 174 20.93 -24.69 0.84
CA ASN A 174 21.63 -25.93 1.21
C ASN A 174 20.69 -27.04 1.66
N LYS A 175 19.60 -26.72 2.37
CA LYS A 175 18.71 -27.71 2.99
C LYS A 175 17.52 -28.09 2.13
N ILE A 176 17.03 -27.19 1.26
CA ILE A 176 15.80 -27.38 0.50
C ILE A 176 16.08 -27.26 -0.99
N ARG A 177 16.31 -26.04 -1.51
CA ARG A 177 16.51 -25.77 -2.91
C ARG A 177 17.13 -24.39 -3.14
N TYR A 178 18.05 -24.30 -4.12
CA TYR A 178 18.62 -23.02 -4.55
C TYR A 178 17.55 -22.05 -5.06
N GLY A 179 17.74 -20.76 -4.76
CA GLY A 179 16.87 -19.66 -5.20
C GLY A 179 15.70 -19.36 -4.25
N LEU A 180 15.52 -20.10 -3.15
CA LEU A 180 14.58 -19.72 -2.08
C LEU A 180 15.12 -18.54 -1.29
N SER A 181 14.22 -17.75 -0.70
CA SER A 181 14.60 -16.64 0.16
C SER A 181 13.85 -16.70 1.50
N ALA A 182 14.52 -16.28 2.56
CA ALA A 182 13.93 -16.04 3.87
C ALA A 182 13.92 -14.54 4.17
N GLY A 183 12.93 -14.09 4.92
CA GLY A 183 12.84 -12.70 5.34
C GLY A 183 11.76 -12.52 6.41
N ARG A 184 11.93 -11.52 7.27
CA ARG A 184 11.03 -11.28 8.42
C ARG A 184 9.55 -11.19 8.02
N VAL A 185 9.24 -10.41 7.00
CA VAL A 185 7.86 -10.20 6.55
C VAL A 185 7.33 -11.40 5.78
N GLN A 186 8.11 -11.91 4.82
CA GLN A 186 7.67 -13.01 3.97
C GLN A 186 7.49 -14.32 4.72
N SER A 187 8.30 -14.59 5.75
CA SER A 187 8.17 -15.82 6.55
C SER A 187 6.89 -15.80 7.38
N VAL A 188 6.54 -14.66 7.99
CA VAL A 188 5.27 -14.49 8.72
C VAL A 188 4.08 -14.58 7.76
N ALA A 189 4.14 -13.93 6.60
CA ALA A 189 3.08 -14.01 5.61
C ALA A 189 2.84 -15.45 5.12
N LEU A 190 3.92 -16.21 4.90
CA LEU A 190 3.83 -17.62 4.52
C LEU A 190 3.21 -18.47 5.63
N ASP A 191 3.57 -18.23 6.90
CA ASP A 191 3.01 -18.95 8.04
C ASP A 191 1.50 -18.74 8.15
N LEU A 192 1.03 -17.49 8.03
CA LEU A 192 -0.40 -17.16 8.00
C LEU A 192 -1.15 -17.88 6.85
N ILE A 193 -0.53 -17.98 5.67
CA ILE A 193 -1.09 -18.72 4.54
C ILE A 193 -1.16 -20.21 4.88
N CYS A 194 -0.10 -20.77 5.45
CA CYS A 194 -0.07 -22.18 5.85
C CYS A 194 -1.10 -22.50 6.94
N GLU A 195 -1.31 -21.60 7.90
CA GLU A 195 -2.37 -21.74 8.91
C GLU A 195 -3.75 -21.79 8.24
N ARG A 196 -4.02 -20.88 7.30
CA ARG A 196 -5.27 -20.87 6.56
C ARG A 196 -5.46 -22.13 5.73
N GLU A 197 -4.43 -22.62 5.07
CA GLU A 197 -4.48 -23.87 4.31
C GLU A 197 -4.75 -25.08 5.22
N ARG A 198 -4.18 -25.11 6.43
CA ARG A 198 -4.48 -26.14 7.42
C ARG A 198 -5.94 -26.09 7.90
N GLU A 199 -6.50 -24.88 8.09
CA GLU A 199 -7.92 -24.70 8.41
C GLU A 199 -8.80 -25.25 7.28
N ILE A 200 -8.47 -24.89 6.02
CA ILE A 200 -9.21 -25.36 4.84
C ILE A 200 -9.14 -26.90 4.74
N ALA A 201 -7.96 -27.50 4.94
CA ALA A 201 -7.77 -28.94 4.88
C ALA A 201 -8.51 -29.71 6.00
N ARG A 202 -8.73 -29.06 7.14
CA ARG A 202 -9.49 -29.63 8.28
C ARG A 202 -10.97 -29.32 8.21
N PHE A 203 -11.40 -28.48 7.29
CA PHE A 203 -12.79 -28.08 7.18
C PHE A 203 -13.65 -29.28 6.77
N VAL A 204 -14.62 -29.59 7.58
CA VAL A 204 -15.64 -30.60 7.28
C VAL A 204 -16.90 -29.85 6.83
N PRO A 205 -17.34 -30.02 5.56
CA PRO A 205 -18.57 -29.39 5.10
C PRO A 205 -19.78 -29.90 5.88
N GLU A 206 -20.55 -28.97 6.40
CA GLU A 206 -21.86 -29.30 7.01
C GLU A 206 -22.98 -28.87 6.06
N GLU A 207 -23.88 -29.80 5.73
CA GLU A 207 -25.07 -29.49 4.96
C GLU A 207 -26.03 -28.64 5.76
N TYR A 208 -26.56 -27.60 5.15
CA TYR A 208 -27.61 -26.78 5.71
C TYR A 208 -28.60 -26.35 4.63
N TRP A 209 -29.81 -26.08 5.06
CA TRP A 209 -30.91 -25.66 4.21
C TRP A 209 -31.44 -24.30 4.64
N SER A 210 -31.97 -23.54 3.70
CA SER A 210 -32.69 -22.30 3.98
C SER A 210 -34.02 -22.31 3.25
N VAL A 211 -35.09 -21.91 3.94
CA VAL A 211 -36.40 -21.78 3.34
C VAL A 211 -36.68 -20.30 3.08
N THR A 212 -36.95 -20.00 1.82
CA THR A 212 -37.27 -18.64 1.36
C THR A 212 -38.68 -18.67 0.77
N VAL A 213 -39.53 -17.77 1.24
CA VAL A 213 -40.92 -17.66 0.82
C VAL A 213 -41.09 -16.40 0.00
N ARG A 214 -41.75 -16.52 -1.16
CA ARG A 214 -42.16 -15.38 -1.97
C ARG A 214 -43.64 -15.13 -1.83
N ALA A 215 -43.98 -14.03 -1.16
CA ALA A 215 -45.39 -13.63 -0.97
C ALA A 215 -45.77 -12.51 -1.94
N ALA A 216 -46.97 -12.58 -2.51
CA ALA A 216 -47.55 -11.53 -3.30
C ALA A 216 -48.53 -10.70 -2.48
N ALA A 217 -48.38 -9.39 -2.46
CA ALA A 217 -49.31 -8.47 -1.84
C ALA A 217 -50.45 -8.12 -2.82
N SER A 218 -51.60 -7.70 -2.30
CA SER A 218 -52.78 -7.29 -3.07
C SER A 218 -52.58 -6.16 -4.06
N GLY A 219 -51.44 -5.49 -4.05
CA GLY A 219 -51.04 -4.44 -4.99
C GLY A 219 -50.02 -4.88 -6.09
N GLY A 220 -49.87 -6.19 -6.33
CA GLY A 220 -48.98 -6.75 -7.35
C GLY A 220 -47.51 -6.74 -7.00
N ARG A 221 -47.14 -6.31 -5.79
CA ARG A 221 -45.73 -6.35 -5.31
C ARG A 221 -45.46 -7.73 -4.69
N SER A 222 -44.31 -8.30 -5.01
CA SER A 222 -43.81 -9.52 -4.37
C SER A 222 -42.72 -9.19 -3.37
N TYR A 223 -42.70 -9.90 -2.27
CA TYR A 223 -41.70 -9.79 -1.20
C TYR A 223 -41.06 -11.16 -0.99
N GLU A 224 -39.76 -11.19 -0.94
CA GLU A 224 -38.98 -12.36 -0.60
C GLU A 224 -38.64 -12.31 0.90
N MET A 225 -39.00 -13.36 1.62
CA MET A 225 -38.85 -13.46 3.06
C MET A 225 -38.12 -14.75 3.40
N LYS A 226 -37.22 -14.69 4.37
CA LYS A 226 -36.54 -15.86 4.92
C LYS A 226 -37.24 -16.30 6.17
N VAL A 227 -37.43 -17.61 6.34
CA VAL A 227 -37.98 -18.15 7.58
C VAL A 227 -36.93 -18.00 8.68
N ASP A 228 -37.24 -17.23 9.71
CA ASP A 228 -36.34 -16.93 10.84
C ASP A 228 -36.56 -17.92 12.01
N ARG A 229 -37.82 -18.29 12.26
CA ARG A 229 -38.18 -19.18 13.36
C ARG A 229 -39.21 -20.23 12.92
N TRP A 230 -39.08 -21.42 13.48
CA TRP A 230 -40.01 -22.51 13.34
C TRP A 230 -40.24 -23.17 14.70
N GLU A 231 -41.46 -23.48 15.08
CA GLU A 231 -41.83 -23.97 16.40
C GLU A 231 -41.24 -23.16 17.57
N GLY A 232 -41.16 -21.85 17.43
CA GLY A 232 -40.59 -20.94 18.41
C GLY A 232 -39.08 -20.93 18.50
N LYS A 233 -38.36 -21.77 17.75
CA LYS A 233 -36.91 -21.85 17.73
C LYS A 233 -36.33 -21.05 16.57
N SER A 234 -35.24 -20.28 16.78
CA SER A 234 -34.53 -19.63 15.70
C SER A 234 -33.87 -20.67 14.79
N LEU A 235 -33.96 -20.46 13.47
CA LEU A 235 -33.29 -21.29 12.46
C LEU A 235 -31.93 -20.73 12.06
N TRP A 236 -31.54 -19.60 12.67
CA TRP A 236 -30.31 -18.87 12.31
C TRP A 236 -29.33 -18.87 13.47
N LYS A 237 -28.05 -19.06 13.12
CA LYS A 237 -26.89 -18.93 14.03
C LYS A 237 -25.85 -18.03 13.37
N ASN A 238 -25.44 -16.95 14.05
CA ASN A 238 -24.46 -16.01 13.53
C ASN A 238 -24.78 -15.46 12.12
N GLY A 239 -26.05 -15.20 11.82
CA GLY A 239 -26.48 -14.69 10.53
C GLY A 239 -26.54 -15.71 9.39
N MET A 240 -26.35 -17.02 9.68
CA MET A 240 -26.45 -18.12 8.72
C MET A 240 -27.56 -19.10 9.08
N PRO A 241 -28.26 -19.73 8.10
CA PRO A 241 -29.33 -20.68 8.30
C PRO A 241 -28.80 -22.08 8.65
N LEU A 242 -28.04 -22.21 9.73
CA LEU A 242 -27.27 -23.42 10.06
C LEU A 242 -28.08 -24.47 10.85
N LEU A 243 -29.34 -24.22 11.15
CA LEU A 243 -30.12 -25.12 12.05
C LEU A 243 -31.04 -26.05 11.31
N ILE A 244 -31.25 -25.89 10.01
CA ILE A 244 -31.95 -26.88 9.16
C ILE A 244 -30.86 -27.75 8.53
N LYS A 245 -30.66 -28.94 9.06
CA LYS A 245 -29.54 -29.81 8.69
C LYS A 245 -29.88 -30.88 7.63
N ASP A 246 -31.13 -31.02 7.33
CA ASP A 246 -31.60 -32.05 6.39
C ASP A 246 -32.81 -31.56 5.56
N ARG A 247 -32.95 -32.19 4.41
CA ARG A 247 -34.00 -31.88 3.46
C ARG A 247 -35.41 -32.13 4.05
N ALA A 248 -35.56 -33.16 4.85
CA ALA A 248 -36.88 -33.50 5.40
C ALA A 248 -37.42 -32.40 6.32
N THR A 249 -36.56 -31.81 7.15
CA THR A 249 -36.90 -30.64 7.96
C THR A 249 -37.25 -29.41 7.11
N ALA A 250 -36.47 -29.18 6.02
CA ALA A 250 -36.77 -28.08 5.10
C ALA A 250 -38.10 -28.25 4.38
N ASP A 251 -38.41 -29.47 3.92
CA ASP A 251 -39.67 -29.83 3.26
C ASP A 251 -40.86 -29.73 4.24
N ALA A 252 -40.69 -30.10 5.51
CA ALA A 252 -41.73 -29.95 6.56
C ALA A 252 -42.06 -28.45 6.78
N ILE A 253 -41.06 -27.60 6.93
CA ILE A 253 -41.25 -26.16 7.07
C ILE A 253 -41.92 -25.56 5.82
N LEU A 254 -41.51 -25.98 4.62
CA LEU A 254 -42.12 -25.53 3.37
C LEU A 254 -43.59 -25.91 3.30
N SER A 255 -43.95 -27.16 3.63
CA SER A 255 -45.33 -27.65 3.62
C SER A 255 -46.25 -26.94 4.62
N GLU A 256 -45.69 -26.51 5.76
CA GLU A 256 -46.44 -25.75 6.77
C GLU A 256 -46.69 -24.30 6.33
N VAL A 257 -45.76 -23.72 5.58
CA VAL A 257 -45.87 -22.32 5.10
C VAL A 257 -46.70 -22.23 3.80
N GLU A 258 -46.68 -23.27 2.98
CA GLU A 258 -47.33 -23.30 1.66
C GLU A 258 -48.87 -23.26 1.81
N GLY A 259 -49.50 -22.37 1.08
CA GLY A 259 -50.98 -22.25 1.10
C GLY A 259 -51.57 -21.45 2.27
N HIS A 260 -50.73 -20.99 3.21
CA HIS A 260 -51.21 -20.19 4.35
C HIS A 260 -51.11 -18.69 4.10
N PRO A 261 -52.07 -17.87 4.57
CA PRO A 261 -52.00 -16.42 4.42
C PRO A 261 -50.94 -15.84 5.34
N ILE A 262 -50.04 -15.04 4.78
CA ILE A 262 -48.96 -14.35 5.50
C ILE A 262 -49.48 -13.01 6.04
N ARG A 263 -49.29 -12.74 7.33
CA ARG A 263 -49.64 -11.47 7.97
C ARG A 263 -48.42 -10.77 8.51
N VAL A 264 -48.32 -9.47 8.29
CA VAL A 264 -47.32 -8.62 8.91
C VAL A 264 -47.71 -8.37 10.37
N SER A 265 -46.95 -8.89 11.33
CA SER A 265 -47.21 -8.72 12.77
C SER A 265 -46.51 -7.48 13.34
N GLU A 266 -45.36 -7.12 12.81
CA GLU A 266 -44.58 -5.96 13.28
C GLU A 266 -43.87 -5.31 12.11
N PHE A 267 -43.79 -3.99 12.15
CA PHE A 267 -43.06 -3.16 11.18
C PHE A 267 -42.19 -2.16 11.93
N ARG A 268 -40.89 -2.11 11.62
CA ARG A 268 -39.96 -1.17 12.20
C ARG A 268 -39.28 -0.36 11.11
N LEU A 269 -39.50 0.94 11.08
CA LEU A 269 -38.79 1.86 10.23
C LEU A 269 -37.54 2.36 10.96
N ARG A 270 -36.37 2.20 10.34
CA ARG A 270 -35.13 2.81 10.82
C ARG A 270 -34.62 3.80 9.78
N GLU A 271 -34.61 5.06 10.16
CA GLU A 271 -33.92 6.08 9.38
C GLU A 271 -32.42 6.04 9.71
N GLY A 272 -31.60 5.76 8.73
CA GLY A 272 -30.14 5.74 8.86
C GLY A 272 -29.51 6.83 8.01
N LYS A 273 -28.72 7.73 8.62
CA LYS A 273 -27.88 8.67 7.88
C LYS A 273 -26.55 8.00 7.59
N ARG A 274 -26.25 7.73 6.31
CA ARG A 274 -24.90 7.30 5.91
C ARG A 274 -24.06 8.54 5.65
N ASN A 275 -22.97 8.68 6.37
CA ASN A 275 -21.94 9.64 6.00
C ASN A 275 -21.20 9.09 4.76
N PRO A 276 -20.76 9.96 3.82
CA PRO A 276 -19.87 9.53 2.75
C PRO A 276 -18.59 8.94 3.38
N PRO A 277 -17.93 7.98 2.70
CA PRO A 277 -16.63 7.47 3.16
C PRO A 277 -15.63 8.61 3.26
N PRO A 278 -14.69 8.56 4.24
CA PRO A 278 -13.67 9.58 4.44
C PRO A 278 -12.73 9.71 3.25
#